data_8cab5fb222b3300c76648f131cf02252
#
_entry.id   8cab5fb222b3300c76648f131cf02252
#
_cell.length_a   1.000
_cell.length_b   1.000
_cell.length_c   1.000
_cell.angle_alpha   90.00
_cell.angle_beta   90.00
_cell.angle_gamma   90.00
#
_symmetry.space_group_name_H-M   'P 1'
#
loop_
_entity.id
_entity.type
_entity.pdbx_description
1 polymer ?
#
loop_
_entity_poly.entity_id
_entity_poly.type
_entity_poly.pdbx_seq_one_letter_code
_entity_poly.pdbx_strand_id
1 'polypeptide(L)'
;MISKKIYKLPFPFTDLSHAKARPALAITEPDEFGDIEFVFITTKNLKNTGQSIVLDDNVLPFPSKINIEKIYRLHESIIIKELATVSDDIFEQVLKKITLKNTQNYYDKVHKPRQEIAFIEGESRVNYAGRVFDGTELEYLVDSSLDFWLTYGDYSKKFEKQLSMYLNVRWTFLVNSGSSANLLAFYALTSPLLKERQIKRCDEVITVAAGFPTTITPIVQYGAVPVFVDMELTHFNIDVTQLEKTLSPKTKAVMIAHTLGNPFNIKAVKKFCDKHNLWLIEDNCDALGSTYEGKPTGTWGDIGTSSFYPPHHMTMGEGGAVYTDNPLLKKILLSMRDWGRDCWCESGVDNTCGKRFGMSFGNLPKGYDHKYVYSHFGFNLKVSDMQAAVGVAQLEKFPLFVEIRKKNFKKLYNGLKDIEEFILLESQPNSDPSWFGFMITLKDDVNFTRNEIVQFLESNNIQTRNLFAGNILRHPLFDTMIENEDYRVVGELKNTDKIMNDSFWIGLYPGMGDEAIHYMIKKIREFICA
;
A
#
# COMPACT_ATOMS: atom_id res chain seq x y z
N MET A 1 -11.29 -37.13 24.84
CA MET A 1 -10.68 -36.41 23.70
C MET A 1 -9.44 -37.16 23.25
N ILE A 2 -9.39 -37.52 21.98
CA ILE A 2 -8.26 -38.20 21.34
C ILE A 2 -7.28 -37.17 20.77
N SER A 3 -7.77 -36.04 20.27
CA SER A 3 -6.95 -34.92 19.81
C SER A 3 -6.02 -34.40 20.91
N LYS A 4 -4.90 -33.75 20.53
CA LYS A 4 -3.78 -33.30 21.39
C LYS A 4 -2.94 -34.39 22.02
N LYS A 5 -3.25 -35.67 21.78
CA LYS A 5 -2.50 -36.79 22.34
C LYS A 5 -1.55 -37.41 21.32
N ILE A 6 -0.42 -37.85 21.80
CA ILE A 6 0.56 -38.60 21.03
C ILE A 6 0.34 -40.09 21.26
N TYR A 7 0.13 -40.80 20.17
CA TYR A 7 -0.07 -42.25 20.17
C TYR A 7 1.06 -42.99 19.50
N LYS A 8 1.33 -44.21 19.95
CA LYS A 8 2.16 -45.15 19.22
C LYS A 8 1.30 -45.89 18.21
N LEU A 9 1.65 -45.78 16.92
CA LEU A 9 0.87 -46.33 15.79
C LEU A 9 1.82 -47.12 14.88
N PRO A 10 1.31 -48.18 14.18
CA PRO A 10 2.04 -48.82 13.10
C PRO A 10 1.99 -47.92 11.85
N PHE A 11 3.09 -47.29 11.46
CA PHE A 11 3.18 -46.53 10.22
C PHE A 11 3.75 -47.38 9.10
N PRO A 12 3.12 -47.48 7.94
CA PRO A 12 3.69 -48.12 6.76
C PRO A 12 4.93 -47.34 6.27
N PHE A 13 5.87 -48.04 5.69
CA PHE A 13 6.90 -47.42 4.87
C PHE A 13 6.24 -46.82 3.60
N THR A 14 6.94 -45.87 2.97
CA THR A 14 6.42 -45.19 1.75
C THR A 14 6.11 -46.15 0.61
N ASP A 15 6.75 -47.31 0.61
CA ASP A 15 6.57 -48.41 -0.36
C ASP A 15 5.56 -49.48 0.12
N LEU A 16 4.91 -49.28 1.29
CA LEU A 16 3.95 -50.18 1.93
C LEU A 16 4.49 -51.57 2.24
N SER A 17 5.80 -51.81 2.14
CA SER A 17 6.42 -53.15 2.33
C SER A 17 6.43 -53.61 3.78
N HIS A 18 6.53 -52.68 4.74
CA HIS A 18 6.60 -52.97 6.18
C HIS A 18 5.98 -51.82 6.99
N ALA A 19 5.54 -52.09 8.21
CA ALA A 19 5.10 -51.10 9.17
C ALA A 19 6.04 -51.02 10.37
N LYS A 20 6.42 -49.79 10.79
CA LYS A 20 7.20 -49.57 12.00
C LYS A 20 6.37 -48.75 12.97
N ALA A 21 6.26 -49.22 14.22
CA ALA A 21 5.57 -48.46 15.26
C ALA A 21 6.30 -47.15 15.57
N ARG A 22 5.60 -46.02 15.44
CA ARG A 22 6.17 -44.67 15.63
C ARG A 22 5.19 -43.79 16.41
N PRO A 23 5.69 -42.75 17.09
CA PRO A 23 4.81 -41.74 17.69
C PRO A 23 4.19 -40.85 16.61
N ALA A 24 2.92 -40.49 16.80
CA ALA A 24 2.20 -39.51 16.01
C ALA A 24 1.20 -38.72 16.88
N LEU A 25 1.02 -37.45 16.58
CA LEU A 25 0.06 -36.58 17.23
C LEU A 25 -1.29 -36.68 16.52
N ALA A 26 -2.36 -36.98 17.28
CA ALA A 26 -3.72 -36.89 16.77
C ALA A 26 -4.15 -35.42 16.70
N ILE A 27 -4.63 -34.98 15.54
CA ILE A 27 -5.05 -33.60 15.31
C ILE A 27 -6.56 -33.44 15.16
N THR A 28 -7.31 -34.55 14.97
CA THR A 28 -8.77 -34.58 15.00
C THR A 28 -9.29 -35.55 16.04
N GLU A 29 -10.58 -35.44 16.39
CA GLU A 29 -11.32 -36.51 17.00
C GLU A 29 -11.70 -37.55 15.93
N PRO A 30 -12.09 -38.79 16.29
CA PRO A 30 -12.60 -39.77 15.34
C PRO A 30 -13.84 -39.22 14.61
N ASP A 31 -13.88 -39.43 13.30
CA ASP A 31 -15.10 -39.18 12.52
C ASP A 31 -16.15 -40.32 12.66
N GLU A 32 -17.22 -40.26 11.90
CA GLU A 32 -18.29 -41.27 11.89
C GLU A 32 -17.81 -42.69 11.52
N PHE A 33 -16.64 -42.80 10.91
CA PHE A 33 -16.00 -44.07 10.53
C PHE A 33 -14.91 -44.50 11.50
N GLY A 34 -14.63 -43.72 12.55
CA GLY A 34 -13.53 -43.94 13.49
C GLY A 34 -12.14 -43.53 12.96
N ASP A 35 -12.09 -42.74 11.86
CA ASP A 35 -10.84 -42.25 11.29
C ASP A 35 -10.37 -40.99 11.98
N ILE A 36 -9.07 -40.93 12.25
CA ILE A 36 -8.37 -39.81 12.90
C ILE A 36 -7.24 -39.34 12.00
N GLU A 37 -7.00 -38.04 11.92
CA GLU A 37 -5.83 -37.47 11.29
C GLU A 37 -4.66 -37.41 12.28
N PHE A 38 -3.53 -37.97 11.87
CA PHE A 38 -2.29 -38.02 12.65
C PHE A 38 -1.15 -37.32 11.94
N VAL A 39 -0.38 -36.56 12.70
CA VAL A 39 0.85 -35.92 12.25
C VAL A 39 2.06 -36.70 12.76
N PHE A 40 2.97 -37.01 11.87
CA PHE A 40 4.12 -37.84 12.15
C PHE A 40 5.14 -37.15 13.08
N ILE A 41 5.68 -37.90 14.05
CA ILE A 41 6.74 -37.47 14.97
C ILE A 41 8.04 -38.25 14.67
N THR A 42 9.16 -37.52 14.64
CA THR A 42 10.50 -38.10 14.34
C THR A 42 11.57 -37.60 15.31
N THR A 43 12.53 -38.49 15.61
CA THR A 43 13.76 -38.16 16.33
C THR A 43 14.92 -37.83 15.38
N LYS A 44 14.76 -38.00 14.07
CA LYS A 44 15.79 -37.72 13.07
C LYS A 44 15.77 -36.27 12.63
N ASN A 45 16.99 -35.73 12.47
CA ASN A 45 17.20 -34.42 11.86
C ASN A 45 16.45 -33.28 12.59
N LEU A 46 16.79 -33.08 13.88
CA LEU A 46 16.11 -32.12 14.78
C LEU A 46 16.30 -30.63 14.40
N LYS A 47 17.03 -30.31 13.32
CA LYS A 47 17.07 -28.92 12.83
C LYS A 47 15.65 -28.45 12.48
N ASN A 48 15.27 -27.29 12.99
CA ASN A 48 13.99 -26.69 12.65
C ASN A 48 14.00 -26.25 11.18
N THR A 49 13.23 -26.92 10.33
CA THR A 49 13.16 -26.69 8.88
C THR A 49 11.95 -25.82 8.48
N GLY A 50 11.38 -25.04 9.40
CA GLY A 50 10.15 -24.29 9.16
C GLY A 50 8.89 -25.16 9.08
N GLN A 51 9.01 -26.39 8.58
CA GLN A 51 7.91 -27.37 8.40
C GLN A 51 7.82 -28.38 9.56
N SER A 52 8.43 -28.06 10.70
CA SER A 52 8.38 -28.91 11.88
C SER A 52 8.33 -28.08 13.15
N ILE A 53 7.83 -28.69 14.21
CA ILE A 53 7.79 -28.13 15.56
C ILE A 53 8.59 -29.04 16.47
N VAL A 54 9.59 -28.48 17.14
CA VAL A 54 10.40 -29.22 18.12
C VAL A 54 9.55 -29.38 19.39
N LEU A 55 9.47 -30.61 19.90
CA LEU A 55 8.83 -30.88 21.19
C LEU A 55 9.84 -30.64 22.31
N ASP A 56 9.36 -30.10 23.41
CA ASP A 56 10.15 -29.98 24.63
C ASP A 56 10.64 -31.34 25.13
N ASP A 57 11.83 -31.38 25.73
CA ASP A 57 12.47 -32.60 26.15
C ASP A 57 11.67 -33.43 27.17
N ASN A 58 10.65 -32.86 27.79
CA ASN A 58 9.79 -33.50 28.78
C ASN A 58 8.54 -34.18 28.20
N VAL A 59 8.23 -33.98 26.91
CA VAL A 59 6.98 -34.52 26.28
C VAL A 59 7.19 -36.00 25.90
N LEU A 60 8.33 -36.34 25.35
CA LEU A 60 8.71 -37.71 24.98
C LEU A 60 10.08 -38.06 25.54
N PRO A 61 10.39 -39.37 25.75
CA PRO A 61 11.67 -39.81 26.32
C PRO A 61 12.93 -39.43 25.53
N PHE A 62 12.75 -38.97 24.28
CA PHE A 62 13.83 -38.58 23.40
C PHE A 62 13.49 -37.25 22.71
N PRO A 63 14.47 -36.36 22.45
CA PRO A 63 14.25 -35.17 21.67
C PRO A 63 13.55 -35.49 20.34
N SER A 64 12.44 -34.86 20.09
CA SER A 64 11.53 -35.18 18.99
C SER A 64 11.00 -33.93 18.32
N LYS A 65 10.56 -34.08 17.07
CA LYS A 65 9.83 -33.02 16.36
C LYS A 65 8.60 -33.55 15.62
N ILE A 66 7.57 -32.77 15.59
CA ILE A 66 6.35 -33.00 14.81
C ILE A 66 6.65 -32.55 13.38
N ASN A 67 6.46 -33.44 12.40
CA ASN A 67 6.66 -33.15 10.98
C ASN A 67 5.31 -32.96 10.29
N ILE A 68 4.93 -31.71 10.03
CA ILE A 68 3.65 -31.34 9.42
C ILE A 68 3.54 -31.71 7.92
N GLU A 69 4.62 -32.19 7.29
CA GLU A 69 4.57 -32.62 5.88
C GLU A 69 3.77 -33.90 5.66
N LYS A 70 3.68 -34.74 6.71
CA LYS A 70 3.09 -36.07 6.62
C LYS A 70 1.91 -36.19 7.57
N ILE A 71 0.71 -36.04 7.01
CA ILE A 71 -0.57 -36.24 7.68
C ILE A 71 -1.14 -37.57 7.17
N TYR A 72 -1.59 -38.42 8.07
CA TYR A 72 -2.18 -39.72 7.76
C TYR A 72 -3.57 -39.81 8.38
N ARG A 73 -4.56 -40.21 7.60
CA ARG A 73 -5.88 -40.54 8.08
C ARG A 73 -5.90 -42.05 8.36
N LEU A 74 -6.10 -42.42 9.62
CA LEU A 74 -5.99 -43.80 10.09
C LEU A 74 -7.09 -44.09 11.10
N HIS A 75 -7.67 -45.31 11.04
CA HIS A 75 -8.73 -45.73 11.93
C HIS A 75 -8.23 -45.88 13.37
N GLU A 76 -9.02 -45.49 14.36
CA GLU A 76 -8.65 -45.52 15.80
C GLU A 76 -8.25 -46.92 16.32
N SER A 77 -8.77 -47.98 15.71
CA SER A 77 -8.45 -49.36 16.10
C SER A 77 -6.96 -49.75 15.97
N ILE A 78 -6.17 -49.00 15.23
CA ILE A 78 -4.71 -49.26 15.08
C ILE A 78 -3.87 -48.62 16.19
N ILE A 79 -4.49 -47.87 17.09
CA ILE A 79 -3.79 -47.25 18.22
C ILE A 79 -3.24 -48.33 19.14
N ILE A 80 -1.90 -48.38 19.30
CA ILE A 80 -1.24 -49.35 20.18
C ILE A 80 -1.32 -48.90 21.64
N LYS A 81 -0.94 -47.64 21.89
CA LYS A 81 -1.02 -47.01 23.22
C LYS A 81 -0.86 -45.49 23.13
N GLU A 82 -1.37 -44.79 24.13
CA GLU A 82 -1.10 -43.39 24.39
C GLU A 82 0.32 -43.20 24.96
N LEU A 83 1.02 -42.18 24.53
CA LEU A 83 2.39 -41.89 24.97
C LEU A 83 2.50 -40.60 25.79
N ALA A 84 1.82 -39.53 25.35
CA ALA A 84 1.89 -38.21 25.96
C ALA A 84 0.70 -37.33 25.48
N THR A 85 0.57 -36.16 26.10
CA THR A 85 -0.32 -35.08 25.63
C THR A 85 0.52 -33.82 25.39
N VAL A 86 0.31 -33.11 24.30
CA VAL A 86 0.94 -31.82 24.05
C VAL A 86 0.18 -30.67 24.69
N SER A 87 0.85 -29.57 24.97
CA SER A 87 0.18 -28.35 25.46
C SER A 87 -0.74 -27.76 24.39
N ASP A 88 -1.66 -26.92 24.82
CA ASP A 88 -2.56 -26.20 23.91
C ASP A 88 -1.79 -25.34 22.92
N ASP A 89 -0.73 -24.66 23.38
CA ASP A 89 0.15 -23.83 22.55
C ASP A 89 0.83 -24.63 21.43
N ILE A 90 1.42 -25.80 21.73
CA ILE A 90 2.02 -26.69 20.72
C ILE A 90 0.97 -27.19 19.73
N PHE A 91 -0.20 -27.55 20.22
CA PHE A 91 -1.30 -28.03 19.36
C PHE A 91 -1.79 -26.96 18.41
N GLU A 92 -1.98 -25.75 18.89
CA GLU A 92 -2.38 -24.58 18.09
C GLU A 92 -1.31 -24.26 17.02
N GLN A 93 -0.03 -24.25 17.39
CA GLN A 93 1.07 -24.08 16.44
C GLN A 93 1.08 -25.14 15.33
N VAL A 94 0.74 -26.40 15.65
CA VAL A 94 0.63 -27.49 14.66
C VAL A 94 -0.49 -27.21 13.67
N LEU A 95 -1.70 -26.90 14.18
CA LEU A 95 -2.84 -26.60 13.33
C LEU A 95 -2.61 -25.37 12.46
N LYS A 96 -2.06 -24.31 13.05
CA LYS A 96 -1.72 -23.07 12.32
C LYS A 96 -0.74 -23.38 11.17
N LYS A 97 0.34 -24.11 11.42
CA LYS A 97 1.31 -24.48 10.38
C LYS A 97 0.73 -25.36 9.27
N ILE A 98 -0.18 -26.28 9.60
CA ILE A 98 -0.88 -27.10 8.60
C ILE A 98 -1.75 -26.23 7.71
N THR A 99 -2.49 -25.29 8.29
CA THR A 99 -3.35 -24.36 7.55
C THR A 99 -2.53 -23.50 6.59
N LEU A 100 -1.43 -22.90 7.08
CA LEU A 100 -0.55 -22.07 6.25
C LEU A 100 0.08 -22.86 5.09
N LYS A 101 0.51 -24.10 5.35
CA LYS A 101 1.00 -25.00 4.29
C LYS A 101 -0.08 -25.29 3.24
N ASN A 102 -1.32 -25.52 3.66
CA ASN A 102 -2.42 -25.76 2.73
C ASN A 102 -2.73 -24.50 1.90
N THR A 103 -2.57 -23.31 2.47
CA THR A 103 -2.69 -22.04 1.78
C THR A 103 -1.62 -21.91 0.68
N GLN A 104 -0.36 -22.24 0.98
CA GLN A 104 0.72 -22.26 -0.02
C GLN A 104 0.43 -23.27 -1.14
N ASN A 105 -0.03 -24.48 -0.79
CA ASN A 105 -0.44 -25.50 -1.78
C ASN A 105 -1.58 -25.02 -2.68
N TYR A 106 -2.52 -24.24 -2.13
CA TYR A 106 -3.60 -23.63 -2.91
C TYR A 106 -3.05 -22.61 -3.92
N TYR A 107 -2.15 -21.74 -3.49
CA TYR A 107 -1.47 -20.81 -4.41
C TYR A 107 -0.78 -21.56 -5.54
N ASP A 108 0.05 -22.56 -5.22
CA ASP A 108 0.84 -23.31 -6.20
C ASP A 108 -0.04 -24.04 -7.25
N LYS A 109 -1.21 -24.52 -6.84
CA LYS A 109 -2.12 -25.27 -7.71
C LYS A 109 -3.12 -24.40 -8.48
N VAL A 110 -3.48 -23.23 -7.94
CA VAL A 110 -4.59 -22.42 -8.47
C VAL A 110 -4.13 -21.09 -9.03
N HIS A 111 -3.35 -20.33 -8.28
CA HIS A 111 -2.95 -18.98 -8.70
C HIS A 111 -1.73 -18.99 -9.61
N LYS A 112 -0.69 -19.73 -9.25
CA LYS A 112 0.56 -19.77 -9.99
C LYS A 112 0.36 -20.16 -11.47
N PRO A 113 -0.38 -21.22 -11.81
CA PRO A 113 -0.62 -21.57 -13.22
C PRO A 113 -1.37 -20.49 -14.01
N ARG A 114 -2.23 -19.69 -13.32
CA ARG A 114 -2.95 -18.58 -13.96
C ARG A 114 -2.05 -17.37 -14.23
N GLN A 115 -1.01 -17.19 -13.41
CA GLN A 115 -0.03 -16.12 -13.60
C GLN A 115 1.02 -16.47 -14.66
N GLU A 116 1.23 -17.76 -14.92
CA GLU A 116 2.20 -18.28 -15.89
C GLU A 116 1.60 -18.44 -17.31
N ILE A 117 0.34 -17.99 -17.54
CA ILE A 117 -0.27 -18.02 -18.87
C ILE A 117 0.53 -17.10 -19.80
N ALA A 118 0.98 -17.66 -20.94
CA ALA A 118 1.74 -16.92 -21.91
C ALA A 118 0.91 -15.77 -22.52
N PHE A 119 1.55 -14.66 -22.80
CA PHE A 119 0.94 -13.54 -23.51
C PHE A 119 0.77 -13.90 -24.99
N ILE A 120 -0.41 -13.64 -25.55
CA ILE A 120 -0.75 -13.86 -26.97
C ILE A 120 -1.15 -12.51 -27.57
N GLU A 121 -0.41 -12.02 -28.57
CA GLU A 121 -0.69 -10.76 -29.26
C GLU A 121 -2.11 -10.74 -29.83
N GLY A 122 -2.86 -9.67 -29.57
CA GLY A 122 -4.22 -9.48 -30.05
C GLY A 122 -5.32 -10.19 -29.24
N GLU A 123 -4.97 -11.23 -28.46
CA GLU A 123 -5.90 -11.97 -27.61
C GLU A 123 -5.76 -11.59 -26.12
N SER A 124 -4.52 -11.59 -25.61
CA SER A 124 -4.25 -11.23 -24.22
C SER A 124 -4.45 -9.75 -23.97
N ARG A 125 -5.12 -9.42 -22.85
CA ARG A 125 -5.32 -8.04 -22.47
C ARG A 125 -4.07 -7.45 -21.80
N VAL A 126 -3.62 -6.30 -22.26
CA VAL A 126 -2.59 -5.48 -21.63
C VAL A 126 -3.26 -4.53 -20.64
N ASN A 127 -3.21 -4.86 -19.37
CA ASN A 127 -3.82 -4.04 -18.33
C ASN A 127 -2.95 -2.81 -18.01
N TYR A 128 -3.58 -1.69 -17.61
CA TYR A 128 -2.86 -0.50 -17.16
C TYR A 128 -2.15 -0.73 -15.82
N ALA A 129 -2.67 -1.63 -14.99
CA ALA A 129 -2.12 -2.06 -13.71
C ALA A 129 -2.56 -3.48 -13.38
N GLY A 130 -1.83 -4.14 -12.49
CA GLY A 130 -2.16 -5.49 -12.07
C GLY A 130 -1.48 -5.85 -10.75
N ARG A 131 -2.12 -6.77 -10.02
CA ARG A 131 -1.57 -7.30 -8.78
C ARG A 131 -0.43 -8.26 -9.09
N VAL A 132 0.68 -8.11 -8.38
CA VAL A 132 1.79 -9.06 -8.38
C VAL A 132 1.91 -9.63 -6.98
N PHE A 133 1.69 -10.92 -6.84
CA PHE A 133 1.69 -11.62 -5.56
C PHE A 133 2.13 -13.07 -5.73
N ASP A 134 2.57 -13.68 -4.65
CA ASP A 134 2.82 -15.12 -4.56
C ASP A 134 2.09 -15.73 -3.35
N GLY A 135 2.50 -16.90 -2.91
CA GLY A 135 1.89 -17.57 -1.76
C GLY A 135 2.07 -16.83 -0.44
N THR A 136 3.07 -15.94 -0.34
CA THR A 136 3.39 -15.23 0.91
C THR A 136 2.29 -14.27 1.33
N GLU A 137 1.66 -13.54 0.39
CA GLU A 137 0.53 -12.67 0.69
C GLU A 137 -0.66 -13.45 1.23
N LEU A 138 -0.95 -14.62 0.65
CA LEU A 138 -2.02 -15.49 1.12
C LEU A 138 -1.69 -16.08 2.48
N GLU A 139 -0.45 -16.51 2.69
CA GLU A 139 0.02 -17.07 3.96
C GLU A 139 -0.11 -16.03 5.08
N TYR A 140 0.40 -14.81 4.91
CA TYR A 140 0.32 -13.76 5.94
C TYR A 140 -1.11 -13.31 6.20
N LEU A 141 -1.96 -13.24 5.17
CA LEU A 141 -3.38 -12.93 5.31
C LEU A 141 -4.09 -13.98 6.17
N VAL A 142 -3.86 -15.26 5.90
CA VAL A 142 -4.45 -16.36 6.68
C VAL A 142 -3.86 -16.39 8.09
N ASP A 143 -2.55 -16.16 8.26
CA ASP A 143 -1.89 -16.08 9.56
C ASP A 143 -2.54 -15.02 10.47
N SER A 144 -2.70 -13.80 9.95
CA SER A 144 -3.41 -12.72 10.66
C SER A 144 -4.87 -13.06 10.97
N SER A 145 -5.55 -13.78 10.06
CA SER A 145 -6.94 -14.19 10.25
C SER A 145 -7.09 -15.25 11.35
N LEU A 146 -6.12 -16.15 11.51
CA LEU A 146 -6.11 -17.17 12.56
C LEU A 146 -5.92 -16.56 13.95
N ASP A 147 -5.12 -15.49 14.08
CA ASP A 147 -4.97 -14.76 15.34
C ASP A 147 -6.26 -14.01 15.74
N PHE A 148 -7.16 -13.78 14.80
CA PHE A 148 -8.47 -13.15 14.94
C PHE A 148 -8.44 -11.76 15.63
N TRP A 149 -7.29 -11.08 15.58
CA TRP A 149 -7.18 -9.68 15.98
C TRP A 149 -7.48 -8.77 14.78
N LEU A 150 -8.76 -8.41 14.61
CA LEU A 150 -9.29 -7.84 13.36
C LEU A 150 -9.04 -6.34 13.16
N THR A 151 -8.52 -5.64 14.16
CA THR A 151 -8.16 -4.21 14.07
C THR A 151 -6.65 -4.05 13.98
N TYR A 152 -6.14 -2.83 14.17
CA TYR A 152 -4.72 -2.54 14.22
C TYR A 152 -3.98 -3.46 15.21
N GLY A 153 -3.07 -4.29 14.72
CA GLY A 153 -2.40 -5.37 15.46
C GLY A 153 -0.90 -5.46 15.14
N ASP A 154 -0.36 -6.66 15.19
CA ASP A 154 1.08 -6.88 15.09
C ASP A 154 1.61 -6.74 13.65
N TYR A 155 0.84 -7.14 12.65
CA TYR A 155 1.18 -6.87 11.25
C TYR A 155 1.15 -5.38 10.93
N SER A 156 0.22 -4.62 11.49
CA SER A 156 0.16 -3.16 11.35
C SER A 156 1.41 -2.50 11.92
N LYS A 157 1.85 -2.89 13.12
CA LYS A 157 3.08 -2.41 13.75
C LYS A 157 4.33 -2.79 12.95
N LYS A 158 4.38 -4.05 12.48
CA LYS A 158 5.48 -4.57 11.66
C LYS A 158 5.61 -3.76 10.37
N PHE A 159 4.49 -3.51 9.69
CA PHE A 159 4.47 -2.73 8.46
C PHE A 159 4.89 -1.27 8.68
N GLU A 160 4.30 -0.58 9.67
CA GLU A 160 4.67 0.82 10.00
C GLU A 160 6.18 0.95 10.28
N LYS A 161 6.75 0.00 11.03
CA LYS A 161 8.19 -0.04 11.31
C LYS A 161 9.02 -0.26 10.04
N GLN A 162 8.65 -1.24 9.21
CA GLN A 162 9.38 -1.56 7.98
C GLN A 162 9.29 -0.41 6.96
N LEU A 163 8.12 0.19 6.78
CA LEU A 163 7.96 1.34 5.88
C LEU A 163 8.72 2.57 6.39
N SER A 164 8.72 2.82 7.71
CA SER A 164 9.55 3.88 8.30
C SER A 164 11.04 3.67 8.02
N MET A 165 11.52 2.44 8.11
CA MET A 165 12.92 2.10 7.77
C MET A 165 13.21 2.29 6.29
N TYR A 166 12.30 1.85 5.42
CA TYR A 166 12.44 1.98 3.96
C TYR A 166 12.50 3.45 3.52
N LEU A 167 11.62 4.30 4.08
CA LEU A 167 11.55 5.73 3.78
C LEU A 167 12.58 6.57 4.56
N ASN A 168 13.25 5.98 5.54
CA ASN A 168 14.14 6.68 6.48
C ASN A 168 13.44 7.85 7.19
N VAL A 169 12.22 7.61 7.69
CA VAL A 169 11.42 8.55 8.50
C VAL A 169 11.21 8.02 9.91
N ARG A 170 10.97 8.92 10.87
CA ARG A 170 10.80 8.55 12.27
C ARG A 170 9.48 7.85 12.55
N TRP A 171 8.39 8.27 11.91
CA TRP A 171 7.05 7.77 12.21
C TRP A 171 6.23 7.59 10.94
N THR A 172 5.60 6.44 10.86
CA THR A 172 4.60 6.08 9.86
C THR A 172 3.33 5.62 10.56
N PHE A 173 2.18 6.00 10.02
CA PHE A 173 0.85 5.61 10.50
C PHE A 173 0.06 5.01 9.37
N LEU A 174 -0.34 3.76 9.52
CA LEU A 174 -1.24 3.10 8.58
C LEU A 174 -2.65 3.67 8.69
N VAL A 175 -3.27 3.82 7.53
CA VAL A 175 -4.68 4.20 7.34
C VAL A 175 -5.33 3.32 6.28
N ASN A 176 -6.66 3.32 6.23
CA ASN A 176 -7.44 2.40 5.42
C ASN A 176 -7.46 2.71 3.89
N SER A 177 -6.88 3.82 3.45
CA SER A 177 -6.70 4.15 2.03
C SER A 177 -5.74 5.32 1.84
N GLY A 178 -5.23 5.53 0.60
CA GLY A 178 -4.48 6.72 0.24
C GLY A 178 -5.31 8.00 0.35
N SER A 179 -6.60 7.94 0.02
CA SER A 179 -7.53 9.06 0.22
C SER A 179 -7.63 9.47 1.69
N SER A 180 -7.70 8.49 2.58
CA SER A 180 -7.68 8.74 4.03
C SER A 180 -6.32 9.25 4.51
N ALA A 181 -5.23 8.87 3.85
CA ALA A 181 -3.90 9.41 4.13
C ALA A 181 -3.85 10.92 3.80
N ASN A 182 -4.31 11.32 2.63
CA ASN A 182 -4.40 12.72 2.23
C ASN A 182 -5.35 13.53 3.14
N LEU A 183 -6.51 12.96 3.47
CA LEU A 183 -7.46 13.56 4.41
C LEU A 183 -6.79 13.80 5.77
N LEU A 184 -6.16 12.78 6.34
CA LEU A 184 -5.51 12.86 7.64
C LEU A 184 -4.33 13.85 7.64
N ALA A 185 -3.50 13.84 6.57
CA ALA A 185 -2.38 14.75 6.42
C ALA A 185 -2.82 16.21 6.41
N PHE A 186 -3.86 16.53 5.63
CA PHE A 186 -4.41 17.89 5.57
C PHE A 186 -5.05 18.30 6.90
N TYR A 187 -5.94 17.46 7.45
CA TYR A 187 -6.63 17.78 8.71
C TYR A 187 -5.67 17.89 9.89
N ALA A 188 -4.53 17.21 9.89
CA ALA A 188 -3.52 17.41 10.92
C ALA A 188 -3.02 18.87 11.00
N LEU A 189 -2.97 19.57 9.86
CA LEU A 189 -2.55 20.96 9.79
C LEU A 189 -3.64 21.94 10.28
N THR A 190 -4.87 21.47 10.51
CA THR A 190 -5.96 22.28 11.09
C THR A 190 -5.99 22.23 12.62
N SER A 191 -5.07 21.50 13.26
CA SER A 191 -5.01 21.35 14.73
C SER A 191 -4.70 22.66 15.44
N PRO A 192 -5.46 23.03 16.47
CA PRO A 192 -5.15 24.19 17.32
C PRO A 192 -3.77 24.13 18.00
N LEU A 193 -3.19 22.93 18.13
CA LEU A 193 -1.86 22.76 18.71
C LEU A 193 -0.75 23.40 17.85
N LEU A 194 -1.03 23.70 16.59
CA LEU A 194 -0.11 24.37 15.66
C LEU A 194 -0.08 25.89 15.80
N LYS A 195 -0.96 26.46 16.63
CA LYS A 195 -1.03 27.90 16.95
C LYS A 195 -1.13 28.77 15.68
N GLU A 196 -0.17 29.66 15.42
CA GLU A 196 -0.15 30.58 14.27
C GLU A 196 0.02 29.85 12.94
N ARG A 197 0.58 28.63 12.95
CA ARG A 197 0.73 27.80 11.76
C ARG A 197 -0.52 26.93 11.46
N GLN A 198 -1.56 26.98 12.31
CA GLN A 198 -2.83 26.31 12.07
C GLN A 198 -3.46 26.78 10.77
N ILE A 199 -3.88 25.85 9.90
CA ILE A 199 -4.75 26.15 8.76
C ILE A 199 -6.17 26.37 9.26
N LYS A 200 -6.79 27.50 8.87
CA LYS A 200 -8.17 27.87 9.20
C LYS A 200 -9.03 27.89 7.95
N ARG A 201 -10.34 27.97 8.13
CA ARG A 201 -11.26 28.19 7.02
C ARG A 201 -10.88 29.46 6.27
N CYS A 202 -11.01 29.46 4.96
CA CYS A 202 -10.60 30.53 4.04
C CYS A 202 -9.09 30.78 3.94
N ASP A 203 -8.24 30.00 4.63
CA ASP A 203 -6.81 29.98 4.32
C ASP A 203 -6.54 29.27 3.00
N GLU A 204 -5.49 29.68 2.31
CA GLU A 204 -5.15 29.19 0.98
C GLU A 204 -4.15 28.05 1.00
N VAL A 205 -4.36 27.06 0.11
CA VAL A 205 -3.47 25.92 -0.11
C VAL A 205 -3.16 25.79 -1.60
N ILE A 206 -1.88 25.91 -1.94
CA ILE A 206 -1.41 25.81 -3.32
C ILE A 206 -1.45 24.34 -3.78
N THR A 207 -2.01 24.12 -4.98
CA THR A 207 -2.13 22.80 -5.61
C THR A 207 -2.19 22.91 -7.14
N VAL A 208 -2.40 21.80 -7.85
CA VAL A 208 -2.57 21.76 -9.30
C VAL A 208 -3.94 21.23 -9.68
N ALA A 209 -4.52 21.71 -10.79
CA ALA A 209 -5.83 21.27 -11.23
C ALA A 209 -5.81 19.90 -11.96
N ALA A 210 -4.68 19.49 -12.54
CA ALA A 210 -4.47 18.13 -13.03
C ALA A 210 -4.01 17.18 -11.90
N GLY A 211 -4.65 17.27 -10.75
CA GLY A 211 -4.42 16.43 -9.58
C GLY A 211 -5.43 15.31 -9.42
N PHE A 212 -5.11 14.33 -8.57
CA PHE A 212 -6.13 13.37 -8.17
C PHE A 212 -7.12 14.04 -7.22
N PRO A 213 -8.44 13.77 -7.33
CA PRO A 213 -9.43 14.49 -6.52
C PRO A 213 -9.14 14.51 -5.02
N THR A 214 -8.63 13.42 -4.45
CA THR A 214 -8.40 13.33 -2.99
C THR A 214 -7.15 14.06 -2.50
N THR A 215 -6.31 14.59 -3.39
CA THR A 215 -5.28 15.58 -3.04
C THR A 215 -5.91 16.95 -2.78
N ILE A 216 -7.05 17.25 -3.44
CA ILE A 216 -7.73 18.56 -3.43
C ILE A 216 -8.92 18.56 -2.46
N THR A 217 -9.69 17.48 -2.45
CA THR A 217 -10.96 17.35 -1.71
C THR A 217 -10.87 17.75 -0.23
N PRO A 218 -9.84 17.35 0.56
CA PRO A 218 -9.75 17.74 1.97
C PRO A 218 -9.69 19.26 2.18
N ILE A 219 -9.05 19.98 1.24
CA ILE A 219 -8.93 21.45 1.27
C ILE A 219 -10.34 22.07 1.20
N VAL A 220 -11.09 21.67 0.18
CA VAL A 220 -12.47 22.18 -0.08
C VAL A 220 -13.42 21.77 1.05
N GLN A 221 -13.40 20.50 1.47
CA GLN A 221 -14.29 19.98 2.53
C GLN A 221 -14.10 20.68 3.87
N TYR A 222 -12.88 21.10 4.18
CA TYR A 222 -12.62 21.88 5.37
C TYR A 222 -13.09 23.33 5.27
N GLY A 223 -13.22 23.85 4.04
CA GLY A 223 -13.51 25.24 3.75
C GLY A 223 -12.25 26.12 3.67
N ALA A 224 -11.10 25.52 3.37
CA ALA A 224 -9.92 26.22 2.89
C ALA A 224 -10.01 26.39 1.37
N VAL A 225 -9.23 27.30 0.81
CA VAL A 225 -9.30 27.72 -0.61
C VAL A 225 -8.14 27.10 -1.38
N PRO A 226 -8.38 26.14 -2.31
CA PRO A 226 -7.35 25.66 -3.19
C PRO A 226 -6.91 26.76 -4.17
N VAL A 227 -5.60 26.92 -4.31
CA VAL A 227 -4.97 27.86 -5.25
C VAL A 227 -4.32 27.06 -6.36
N PHE A 228 -4.90 27.09 -7.54
CA PHE A 228 -4.47 26.30 -8.68
C PHE A 228 -3.39 27.01 -9.49
N VAL A 229 -2.33 26.24 -9.80
CA VAL A 229 -1.21 26.64 -10.64
C VAL A 229 -1.13 25.72 -11.83
N ASP A 230 -0.69 26.23 -12.99
CA ASP A 230 -0.50 25.40 -14.17
C ASP A 230 0.62 24.37 -13.98
N MET A 231 0.64 23.39 -14.84
CA MET A 231 1.66 22.34 -14.91
C MET A 231 2.63 22.61 -16.06
N GLU A 232 3.80 22.00 -16.01
CA GLU A 232 4.71 21.91 -17.14
C GLU A 232 4.55 20.58 -17.88
N LEU A 233 4.76 20.56 -19.19
CA LEU A 233 4.48 19.40 -20.04
C LEU A 233 5.65 18.41 -20.16
N THR A 234 6.86 18.77 -19.72
CA THR A 234 8.02 17.89 -19.82
C THR A 234 8.02 16.83 -18.71
N HIS A 235 7.77 17.25 -17.48
CA HIS A 235 7.78 16.37 -16.31
C HIS A 235 6.37 16.15 -15.74
N PHE A 236 5.35 16.83 -16.27
CA PHE A 236 3.94 16.74 -15.86
C PHE A 236 3.74 17.02 -14.36
N ASN A 237 4.41 18.03 -13.86
CA ASN A 237 4.34 18.50 -12.49
C ASN A 237 4.05 20.00 -12.42
N ILE A 238 3.88 20.54 -11.22
CA ILE A 238 3.63 21.97 -10.99
C ILE A 238 4.70 22.85 -11.65
N ASP A 239 4.27 23.91 -12.34
CA ASP A 239 5.18 24.95 -12.85
C ASP A 239 5.72 25.79 -11.69
N VAL A 240 6.91 25.45 -11.22
CA VAL A 240 7.55 26.13 -10.08
C VAL A 240 7.87 27.60 -10.33
N THR A 241 7.89 28.04 -11.59
CA THR A 241 8.16 29.47 -11.93
C THR A 241 6.99 30.38 -11.53
N GLN A 242 5.82 29.81 -11.34
CA GLN A 242 4.61 30.56 -10.97
C GLN A 242 4.39 30.64 -9.44
N LEU A 243 5.14 29.89 -8.62
CA LEU A 243 4.90 29.78 -7.19
C LEU A 243 4.87 31.14 -6.46
N GLU A 244 5.79 32.05 -6.75
CA GLU A 244 5.81 33.37 -6.10
C GLU A 244 4.54 34.20 -6.39
N LYS A 245 3.85 33.96 -7.51
CA LYS A 245 2.60 34.64 -7.86
C LYS A 245 1.39 34.10 -7.09
N THR A 246 1.51 32.93 -6.47
CA THR A 246 0.43 32.31 -5.72
C THR A 246 0.23 32.90 -4.33
N LEU A 247 1.22 33.62 -3.83
CA LEU A 247 1.24 34.09 -2.46
C LEU A 247 0.16 35.13 -2.17
N SER A 248 -0.48 34.96 -1.03
CA SER A 248 -1.30 35.97 -0.38
C SER A 248 -1.06 35.89 1.15
N PRO A 249 -1.58 36.85 1.93
CA PRO A 249 -1.54 36.76 3.39
C PRO A 249 -2.27 35.51 3.96
N LYS A 250 -3.11 34.85 3.16
CA LYS A 250 -3.87 33.66 3.53
C LYS A 250 -3.16 32.34 3.18
N THR A 251 -2.10 32.39 2.39
CA THR A 251 -1.39 31.17 1.95
C THR A 251 -0.71 30.49 3.15
N LYS A 252 -1.01 29.21 3.36
CA LYS A 252 -0.52 28.43 4.52
C LYS A 252 0.22 27.13 4.14
N ALA A 253 -0.09 26.55 2.98
CA ALA A 253 0.47 25.26 2.62
C ALA A 253 0.60 25.09 1.09
N VAL A 254 1.42 24.12 0.73
CA VAL A 254 1.46 23.48 -0.60
C VAL A 254 1.08 22.01 -0.40
N MET A 255 0.12 21.49 -1.18
CA MET A 255 -0.27 20.09 -1.19
C MET A 255 -0.34 19.61 -2.63
N ILE A 256 0.61 18.83 -3.07
CA ILE A 256 0.77 18.38 -4.47
C ILE A 256 1.25 16.94 -4.53
N ALA A 257 0.91 16.26 -5.63
CA ALA A 257 1.35 14.90 -5.90
C ALA A 257 2.62 14.86 -6.75
N HIS A 258 3.36 13.75 -6.63
CA HIS A 258 4.40 13.35 -7.57
C HIS A 258 3.74 12.59 -8.72
N THR A 259 3.56 13.23 -9.86
CA THR A 259 2.73 12.73 -10.95
C THR A 259 3.27 11.45 -11.58
N LEU A 260 2.49 10.37 -11.56
CA LEU A 260 2.81 9.07 -12.16
C LEU A 260 4.19 8.51 -11.75
N GLY A 261 4.66 8.81 -10.55
CA GLY A 261 5.96 8.37 -10.06
C GLY A 261 7.10 9.35 -10.31
N ASN A 262 6.87 10.41 -11.11
CA ASN A 262 7.87 11.43 -11.39
C ASN A 262 7.87 12.52 -10.30
N PRO A 263 8.95 12.70 -9.55
CA PRO A 263 9.00 13.75 -8.54
C PRO A 263 8.82 15.14 -9.18
N PHE A 264 8.05 16.02 -8.55
CA PHE A 264 8.13 17.44 -8.90
C PHE A 264 9.50 18.03 -8.52
N ASN A 265 9.83 19.25 -8.95
CA ASN A 265 11.06 19.92 -8.53
C ASN A 265 11.00 20.22 -7.02
N ILE A 266 11.29 19.17 -6.22
CA ILE A 266 11.15 19.18 -4.76
C ILE A 266 11.98 20.30 -4.14
N LYS A 267 13.20 20.49 -4.62
CA LYS A 267 14.11 21.52 -4.09
C LYS A 267 13.56 22.94 -4.25
N ALA A 268 12.96 23.23 -5.41
CA ALA A 268 12.35 24.53 -5.67
C ALA A 268 11.11 24.74 -4.78
N VAL A 269 10.21 23.76 -4.70
CA VAL A 269 9.01 23.81 -3.88
C VAL A 269 9.36 23.90 -2.39
N LYS A 270 10.30 23.08 -1.92
CA LYS A 270 10.75 23.11 -0.51
C LYS A 270 11.38 24.46 -0.15
N LYS A 271 12.26 24.99 -1.00
CA LYS A 271 12.86 26.32 -0.80
C LYS A 271 11.80 27.43 -0.73
N PHE A 272 10.77 27.35 -1.58
CA PHE A 272 9.64 28.27 -1.55
C PHE A 272 8.85 28.16 -0.24
N CYS A 273 8.51 26.95 0.20
CA CYS A 273 7.80 26.71 1.46
C CYS A 273 8.60 27.21 2.66
N ASP A 274 9.90 26.93 2.71
CA ASP A 274 10.77 27.39 3.82
C ASP A 274 10.89 28.91 3.87
N LYS A 275 11.05 29.57 2.72
CA LYS A 275 11.14 31.03 2.60
C LYS A 275 9.89 31.72 3.14
N HIS A 276 8.70 31.14 2.90
CA HIS A 276 7.42 31.73 3.25
C HIS A 276 6.75 31.09 4.47
N ASN A 277 7.46 30.19 5.18
CA ASN A 277 6.96 29.45 6.34
C ASN A 277 5.66 28.69 6.08
N LEU A 278 5.55 28.05 4.90
CA LEU A 278 4.41 27.24 4.47
C LEU A 278 4.62 25.79 4.84
N TRP A 279 3.53 25.08 5.09
CA TRP A 279 3.54 23.63 5.18
C TRP A 279 3.71 23.00 3.79
N LEU A 280 4.40 21.87 3.71
CA LEU A 280 4.48 21.05 2.50
C LEU A 280 3.94 19.65 2.80
N ILE A 281 2.83 19.28 2.12
CA ILE A 281 2.32 17.92 2.05
C ILE A 281 2.70 17.35 0.69
N GLU A 282 3.45 16.25 0.72
CA GLU A 282 3.79 15.49 -0.49
C GLU A 282 2.82 14.30 -0.63
N ASP A 283 1.93 14.36 -1.62
CA ASP A 283 1.14 13.19 -2.01
C ASP A 283 2.03 12.25 -2.83
N ASN A 284 2.51 11.20 -2.17
CA ASN A 284 3.43 10.22 -2.71
C ASN A 284 2.71 8.90 -3.11
N CYS A 285 1.39 8.95 -3.31
CA CYS A 285 0.60 7.76 -3.64
C CYS A 285 1.09 7.07 -4.92
N ASP A 286 1.43 7.85 -5.95
CA ASP A 286 1.93 7.35 -7.23
C ASP A 286 3.46 7.23 -7.30
N ALA A 287 4.20 7.55 -6.23
CA ALA A 287 5.65 7.70 -6.32
C ALA A 287 6.44 7.00 -5.21
N LEU A 288 5.82 6.05 -4.52
CA LEU A 288 6.56 5.25 -3.56
C LEU A 288 7.73 4.54 -4.25
N GLY A 289 8.93 4.65 -3.68
CA GLY A 289 10.16 4.13 -4.27
C GLY A 289 10.90 5.09 -5.20
N SER A 290 10.30 6.24 -5.53
CA SER A 290 11.01 7.31 -6.23
C SER A 290 11.95 8.04 -5.28
N THR A 291 13.05 8.57 -5.83
CA THR A 291 13.98 9.41 -5.07
C THR A 291 14.27 10.71 -5.80
N TYR A 292 14.62 11.74 -5.05
CA TYR A 292 15.14 13.01 -5.55
C TYR A 292 16.43 13.33 -4.82
N GLU A 293 17.52 13.59 -5.54
CA GLU A 293 18.89 13.71 -4.98
C GLU A 293 19.22 12.54 -3.99
N GLY A 294 18.76 11.32 -4.32
CA GLY A 294 18.98 10.10 -3.51
C GLY A 294 18.13 9.97 -2.25
N LYS A 295 17.27 10.96 -1.92
CA LYS A 295 16.36 10.90 -0.78
C LYS A 295 14.94 10.51 -1.25
N PRO A 296 14.24 9.60 -0.55
CA PRO A 296 12.88 9.18 -0.92
C PRO A 296 11.90 10.35 -1.04
N THR A 297 11.05 10.31 -2.06
CA THR A 297 9.89 11.21 -2.18
C THR A 297 8.91 11.03 -1.03
N GLY A 298 8.13 12.07 -0.72
CA GLY A 298 7.23 12.09 0.44
C GLY A 298 7.94 12.36 1.78
N THR A 299 9.27 12.54 1.77
CA THR A 299 10.07 12.75 3.01
C THR A 299 10.74 14.12 3.07
N TRP A 300 10.55 14.95 2.07
CA TRP A 300 11.15 16.27 1.98
C TRP A 300 10.29 17.35 2.65
N GLY A 301 8.98 17.19 2.60
CA GLY A 301 8.00 18.05 3.24
C GLY A 301 7.80 17.77 4.74
N ASP A 302 6.74 18.34 5.28
CA ASP A 302 6.34 18.16 6.67
C ASP A 302 5.57 16.86 6.88
N ILE A 303 4.76 16.45 5.88
CA ILE A 303 3.96 15.23 5.88
C ILE A 303 4.02 14.61 4.48
N GLY A 304 4.24 13.30 4.42
CA GLY A 304 4.07 12.52 3.21
C GLY A 304 2.94 11.51 3.33
N THR A 305 2.35 11.14 2.20
CA THR A 305 1.27 10.15 2.14
C THR A 305 1.57 9.08 1.11
N SER A 306 1.00 7.89 1.28
CA SER A 306 1.08 6.80 0.30
C SER A 306 -0.23 6.05 0.22
N SER A 307 -0.46 5.39 -0.91
CA SER A 307 -1.62 4.52 -1.14
C SER A 307 -1.17 3.10 -1.48
N PHE A 308 -1.95 2.14 -1.01
CA PHE A 308 -1.75 0.72 -1.27
C PHE A 308 -2.99 0.10 -1.93
N TYR A 309 -3.75 0.90 -2.68
CA TYR A 309 -4.79 0.46 -3.60
C TYR A 309 -4.18 -0.42 -4.71
N PRO A 310 -4.88 -1.43 -5.27
CA PRO A 310 -4.29 -2.41 -6.18
C PRO A 310 -3.43 -1.90 -7.36
N PRO A 311 -3.74 -0.78 -8.02
CA PRO A 311 -2.91 -0.25 -9.10
C PRO A 311 -1.58 0.36 -8.67
N HIS A 312 -1.45 0.74 -7.40
CA HIS A 312 -0.24 1.42 -6.91
C HIS A 312 0.99 0.50 -6.89
N HIS A 313 2.09 1.02 -6.39
CA HIS A 313 3.40 0.35 -6.44
C HIS A 313 3.43 -0.98 -5.69
N MET A 314 2.65 -1.10 -4.64
CA MET A 314 2.32 -2.33 -3.91
C MET A 314 0.88 -2.26 -3.41
N THR A 315 0.29 -3.38 -3.00
CA THR A 315 -1.12 -3.42 -2.61
C THR A 315 -1.35 -4.04 -1.23
N MET A 316 -2.41 -3.55 -0.56
CA MET A 316 -3.03 -4.17 0.61
C MET A 316 -4.51 -4.57 0.34
N GLY A 317 -4.95 -4.51 -0.95
CA GLY A 317 -6.36 -4.46 -1.30
C GLY A 317 -6.90 -3.04 -1.14
N GLU A 318 -7.02 -2.58 0.08
CA GLU A 318 -7.17 -1.18 0.46
C GLU A 318 -6.17 -0.86 1.57
N GLY A 319 -5.59 0.33 1.55
CA GLY A 319 -4.61 0.78 2.53
C GLY A 319 -3.93 2.07 2.13
N GLY A 320 -3.32 2.73 3.09
CA GLY A 320 -2.50 3.92 2.90
C GLY A 320 -1.61 4.17 4.11
N ALA A 321 -0.74 5.14 4.00
CA ALA A 321 0.11 5.55 5.10
C ALA A 321 0.33 7.07 5.10
N VAL A 322 0.50 7.61 6.30
CA VAL A 322 0.94 8.99 6.54
C VAL A 322 2.24 8.92 7.33
N TYR A 323 3.22 9.71 6.97
CA TYR A 323 4.50 9.71 7.66
C TYR A 323 5.09 11.10 7.84
N THR A 324 5.87 11.28 8.91
CA THR A 324 6.47 12.56 9.28
C THR A 324 7.67 12.37 10.22
N ASP A 325 8.57 13.36 10.23
CA ASP A 325 9.66 13.47 11.19
C ASP A 325 9.35 14.47 12.32
N ASN A 326 8.20 15.14 12.26
CA ASN A 326 7.82 16.16 13.22
C ASN A 326 7.07 15.55 14.42
N PRO A 327 7.60 15.65 15.67
CA PRO A 327 6.99 15.03 16.85
C PRO A 327 5.62 15.62 17.23
N LEU A 328 5.36 16.89 16.89
CA LEU A 328 4.06 17.50 17.13
C LEU A 328 3.02 16.97 16.13
N LEU A 329 3.39 16.88 14.84
CA LEU A 329 2.53 16.28 13.81
C LEU A 329 2.26 14.80 14.10
N LYS A 330 3.27 14.04 14.60
CA LYS A 330 3.06 12.68 15.10
C LYS A 330 1.89 12.59 16.07
N LYS A 331 1.91 13.44 17.13
CA LYS A 331 0.86 13.45 18.16
C LYS A 331 -0.51 13.76 17.54
N ILE A 332 -0.57 14.75 16.67
CA ILE A 332 -1.81 15.20 16.02
C ILE A 332 -2.37 14.11 15.08
N LEU A 333 -1.51 13.54 14.23
CA LEU A 333 -1.88 12.46 13.29
C LEU A 333 -2.45 11.25 14.02
N LEU A 334 -1.78 10.80 15.09
CA LEU A 334 -2.26 9.68 15.90
C LEU A 334 -3.62 9.98 16.53
N SER A 335 -3.78 11.18 17.10
CA SER A 335 -5.05 11.61 17.68
C SER A 335 -6.17 11.63 16.64
N MET A 336 -5.95 12.30 15.50
CA MET A 336 -6.98 12.44 14.46
C MET A 336 -7.32 11.13 13.76
N ARG A 337 -6.36 10.22 13.58
CA ARG A 337 -6.60 8.88 13.05
C ARG A 337 -7.54 8.07 13.95
N ASP A 338 -7.46 8.30 15.28
CA ASP A 338 -8.13 7.52 16.32
C ASP A 338 -9.18 8.37 17.06
N TRP A 339 -10.19 8.86 16.35
CA TRP A 339 -11.37 9.64 16.81
C TRP A 339 -11.06 11.01 17.43
N GLY A 340 -9.85 11.51 17.33
CA GLY A 340 -9.44 12.74 18.00
C GLY A 340 -9.04 12.55 19.47
N ARG A 341 -8.77 11.33 19.91
CA ARG A 341 -8.35 11.02 21.28
C ARG A 341 -7.05 11.69 21.66
N ASP A 342 -6.96 12.15 22.89
CA ASP A 342 -5.69 12.61 23.50
C ASP A 342 -4.82 11.42 23.95
N CYS A 343 -5.44 10.29 24.28
CA CYS A 343 -4.77 9.07 24.70
C CYS A 343 -3.98 8.42 23.54
N TRP A 344 -2.74 8.00 23.83
CA TRP A 344 -1.83 7.33 22.88
C TRP A 344 -1.60 5.84 23.19
N CYS A 345 -2.44 5.23 24.02
CA CYS A 345 -2.38 3.78 24.27
C CYS A 345 -2.69 3.01 22.99
N GLU A 346 -1.91 1.96 22.75
CA GLU A 346 -2.15 1.04 21.64
C GLU A 346 -3.49 0.29 21.81
N SER A 347 -3.97 -0.31 20.71
CA SER A 347 -5.15 -1.18 20.75
C SER A 347 -4.95 -2.33 21.74
N GLY A 348 -5.94 -2.57 22.61
CA GLY A 348 -5.85 -3.60 23.65
C GLY A 348 -4.98 -3.28 24.85
N VAL A 349 -4.27 -2.12 24.86
CA VAL A 349 -3.40 -1.70 25.97
C VAL A 349 -4.00 -0.51 26.71
N ASP A 350 -3.93 -0.55 28.03
CA ASP A 350 -4.41 0.53 28.88
C ASP A 350 -3.27 1.12 29.72
N ASN A 351 -3.44 2.40 30.11
CA ASN A 351 -2.60 3.08 31.09
C ASN A 351 -1.11 3.18 30.73
N THR A 352 -0.75 3.22 29.43
CA THR A 352 0.63 3.42 28.96
C THR A 352 1.26 4.68 29.52
N CYS A 353 0.45 5.73 29.79
CA CYS A 353 0.91 6.97 30.39
C CYS A 353 1.20 6.88 31.91
N GLY A 354 0.78 5.80 32.60
CA GLY A 354 0.85 5.63 34.05
C GLY A 354 -0.02 6.63 34.86
N LYS A 355 -0.88 7.40 34.17
CA LYS A 355 -1.68 8.49 34.76
C LYS A 355 -3.11 8.53 34.24
N ARG A 356 -3.69 7.35 33.92
CA ARG A 356 -5.01 7.24 33.29
C ARG A 356 -6.10 8.10 33.97
N PHE A 357 -6.10 8.15 35.30
CA PHE A 357 -7.05 8.91 36.11
C PHE A 357 -6.41 10.08 36.86
N GLY A 358 -5.13 10.35 36.62
CA GLY A 358 -4.36 11.35 37.39
C GLY A 358 -4.15 12.70 36.69
N MET A 359 -4.64 12.86 35.47
CA MET A 359 -4.51 14.08 34.67
C MET A 359 -5.79 14.90 34.71
N SER A 360 -5.67 16.21 34.42
CA SER A 360 -6.80 17.13 34.28
C SER A 360 -6.84 17.69 32.87
N PHE A 361 -8.04 17.79 32.28
CA PHE A 361 -8.25 18.22 30.91
C PHE A 361 -9.39 19.25 30.85
N GLY A 362 -9.04 20.50 30.61
CA GLY A 362 -10.03 21.58 30.48
C GLY A 362 -11.05 21.59 31.63
N ASN A 363 -12.33 21.57 31.30
CA ASN A 363 -13.44 21.57 32.26
C ASN A 363 -13.94 20.15 32.62
N LEU A 364 -13.22 19.08 32.26
CA LEU A 364 -13.61 17.71 32.63
C LEU A 364 -13.43 17.50 34.15
N PRO A 365 -14.25 16.63 34.77
CA PRO A 365 -14.12 16.30 36.19
C PRO A 365 -12.71 15.78 36.52
N LYS A 366 -12.22 16.11 37.72
CA LYS A 366 -10.94 15.59 38.24
C LYS A 366 -10.98 14.04 38.24
N GLY A 367 -9.92 13.42 37.70
CA GLY A 367 -9.85 11.96 37.61
C GLY A 367 -10.62 11.36 36.43
N TYR A 368 -11.02 12.18 35.46
CA TYR A 368 -11.66 11.68 34.25
C TYR A 368 -10.73 10.73 33.48
N ASP A 369 -11.29 9.65 32.93
CA ASP A 369 -10.50 8.64 32.24
C ASP A 369 -9.85 9.23 30.98
N HIS A 370 -8.51 9.32 30.93
CA HIS A 370 -7.74 9.84 29.81
C HIS A 370 -8.07 9.16 28.47
N LYS A 371 -8.48 7.89 28.49
CA LYS A 371 -8.86 7.14 27.29
C LYS A 371 -10.08 7.75 26.58
N TYR A 372 -10.89 8.53 27.26
CA TYR A 372 -12.11 9.19 26.75
C TYR A 372 -11.98 10.70 26.64
N VAL A 373 -10.76 11.22 26.65
CA VAL A 373 -10.48 12.63 26.38
C VAL A 373 -10.25 12.82 24.89
N TYR A 374 -10.93 13.80 24.29
CA TYR A 374 -10.85 14.13 22.87
C TYR A 374 -10.31 15.54 22.71
N SER A 375 -9.18 15.69 22.01
CA SER A 375 -8.50 16.97 21.75
C SER A 375 -8.73 17.48 20.33
N HIS A 376 -9.30 16.65 19.46
CA HIS A 376 -9.60 16.98 18.07
C HIS A 376 -10.95 16.39 17.65
N PHE A 377 -11.53 16.93 16.57
CA PHE A 377 -12.58 16.27 15.79
C PHE A 377 -11.89 15.33 14.80
N GLY A 378 -11.66 14.10 15.22
CA GLY A 378 -10.91 13.11 14.44
C GLY A 378 -11.80 12.06 13.77
N PHE A 379 -11.14 11.11 13.14
CA PHE A 379 -11.73 10.06 12.32
C PHE A 379 -11.41 8.68 12.91
N ASN A 380 -12.02 7.63 12.39
CA ASN A 380 -11.52 6.27 12.54
C ASN A 380 -10.99 5.79 11.18
N LEU A 381 -9.68 5.95 10.96
CA LEU A 381 -9.04 5.64 9.68
C LEU A 381 -8.07 4.45 9.77
N LYS A 382 -8.12 3.68 10.86
CA LYS A 382 -7.24 2.50 11.02
C LYS A 382 -7.50 1.46 9.93
N VAL A 383 -6.43 0.83 9.50
CA VAL A 383 -6.44 -0.37 8.68
C VAL A 383 -6.73 -1.61 9.54
N SER A 384 -7.26 -2.67 8.95
CA SER A 384 -7.32 -3.98 9.59
C SER A 384 -5.95 -4.67 9.54
N ASP A 385 -5.67 -5.54 10.52
CA ASP A 385 -4.38 -6.25 10.57
C ASP A 385 -4.20 -7.22 9.39
N MET A 386 -5.29 -7.76 8.86
CA MET A 386 -5.30 -8.59 7.66
C MET A 386 -4.80 -7.83 6.42
N GLN A 387 -5.19 -6.57 6.25
CA GLN A 387 -4.68 -5.72 5.17
C GLN A 387 -3.19 -5.42 5.36
N ALA A 388 -2.79 -5.12 6.59
CA ALA A 388 -1.38 -4.89 6.93
C ALA A 388 -0.52 -6.14 6.70
N ALA A 389 -1.04 -7.34 6.92
CA ALA A 389 -0.36 -8.59 6.67
C ALA A 389 -0.01 -8.76 5.18
N VAL A 390 -0.96 -8.49 4.29
CA VAL A 390 -0.69 -8.43 2.84
C VAL A 390 0.39 -7.40 2.52
N GLY A 391 0.29 -6.21 3.13
CA GLY A 391 1.27 -5.13 2.94
C GLY A 391 2.69 -5.52 3.35
N VAL A 392 2.86 -6.25 4.44
CA VAL A 392 4.18 -6.75 4.88
C VAL A 392 4.80 -7.66 3.83
N ALA A 393 4.03 -8.62 3.28
CA ALA A 393 4.50 -9.51 2.23
C ALA A 393 4.88 -8.75 0.94
N GLN A 394 4.08 -7.74 0.58
CA GLN A 394 4.35 -6.88 -0.58
C GLN A 394 5.61 -6.03 -0.38
N LEU A 395 5.82 -5.46 0.81
CA LEU A 395 6.97 -4.62 1.10
C LEU A 395 8.30 -5.40 1.03
N GLU A 396 8.29 -6.70 1.35
CA GLU A 396 9.44 -7.58 1.21
C GLU A 396 9.91 -7.72 -0.27
N LYS A 397 8.98 -7.59 -1.23
CA LYS A 397 9.22 -7.69 -2.68
C LYS A 397 9.38 -6.33 -3.35
N PHE A 398 9.06 -5.27 -2.63
CA PHE A 398 8.91 -3.93 -3.18
C PHE A 398 10.15 -3.39 -3.93
N PRO A 399 11.40 -3.58 -3.46
CA PRO A 399 12.58 -3.14 -4.21
C PRO A 399 12.65 -3.73 -5.63
N LEU A 400 12.26 -5.00 -5.80
CA LEU A 400 12.20 -5.64 -7.11
C LEU A 400 11.11 -5.00 -7.99
N PHE A 401 9.97 -4.63 -7.42
CA PHE A 401 8.90 -3.96 -8.17
C PHE A 401 9.35 -2.62 -8.73
N VAL A 402 10.09 -1.84 -7.95
CA VAL A 402 10.66 -0.56 -8.39
C VAL A 402 11.59 -0.76 -9.59
N GLU A 403 12.50 -1.72 -9.51
CA GLU A 403 13.45 -1.98 -10.61
C GLU A 403 12.76 -2.44 -11.91
N ILE A 404 11.73 -3.28 -11.79
CA ILE A 404 10.96 -3.72 -12.97
C ILE A 404 10.22 -2.54 -13.60
N ARG A 405 9.61 -1.64 -12.82
CA ARG A 405 8.94 -0.44 -13.34
C ARG A 405 9.91 0.46 -14.12
N LYS A 406 11.10 0.71 -13.58
CA LYS A 406 12.16 1.47 -14.27
C LYS A 406 12.57 0.82 -15.58
N LYS A 407 12.79 -0.50 -15.58
CA LYS A 407 13.11 -1.28 -16.77
C LYS A 407 12.02 -1.18 -17.84
N ASN A 408 10.76 -1.34 -17.45
CA ASN A 408 9.61 -1.28 -18.34
C ASN A 408 9.45 0.12 -18.95
N PHE A 409 9.57 1.18 -18.14
CA PHE A 409 9.56 2.55 -18.62
C PHE A 409 10.65 2.79 -19.68
N LYS A 410 11.88 2.37 -19.39
CA LYS A 410 13.02 2.55 -20.33
C LYS A 410 12.75 1.86 -21.66
N LYS A 411 12.11 0.70 -21.67
CA LYS A 411 11.74 -0.02 -22.91
C LYS A 411 10.70 0.74 -23.73
N LEU A 412 9.61 1.19 -23.08
CA LEU A 412 8.59 2.00 -23.72
C LEU A 412 9.16 3.30 -24.26
N TYR A 413 9.94 4.03 -23.45
CA TYR A 413 10.58 5.28 -23.88
C TYR A 413 11.48 5.08 -25.10
N ASN A 414 12.36 4.08 -25.08
CA ASN A 414 13.23 3.79 -26.22
C ASN A 414 12.47 3.34 -27.47
N GLY A 415 11.32 2.68 -27.29
CA GLY A 415 10.47 2.24 -28.38
C GLY A 415 9.61 3.34 -28.99
N LEU A 416 9.45 4.50 -28.34
CA LEU A 416 8.50 5.55 -28.76
C LEU A 416 9.13 6.95 -28.91
N LYS A 417 10.37 7.19 -28.45
CA LYS A 417 11.00 8.51 -28.38
C LYS A 417 11.25 9.19 -29.72
N ASP A 418 11.25 8.45 -30.81
CA ASP A 418 11.45 8.93 -32.18
C ASP A 418 10.13 9.29 -32.89
N ILE A 419 8.98 9.14 -32.23
CA ILE A 419 7.67 9.54 -32.76
C ILE A 419 7.51 11.06 -32.56
N GLU A 420 7.53 11.80 -33.68
CA GLU A 420 7.54 13.27 -33.65
C GLU A 420 6.22 13.87 -33.16
N GLU A 421 5.11 13.16 -33.26
CA GLU A 421 3.77 13.56 -32.85
C GLU A 421 3.60 13.63 -31.33
N PHE A 422 4.52 13.05 -30.56
CA PHE A 422 4.38 12.90 -29.11
C PHE A 422 5.28 13.85 -28.31
N ILE A 423 4.76 14.28 -27.17
CA ILE A 423 5.51 14.74 -26.01
C ILE A 423 5.48 13.58 -25.02
N LEU A 424 6.64 13.01 -24.72
CA LEU A 424 6.78 11.90 -23.77
C LEU A 424 7.19 12.44 -22.40
N LEU A 425 6.73 11.75 -21.34
CA LEU A 425 7.13 12.04 -19.97
C LEU A 425 8.63 11.80 -19.78
N GLU A 426 9.35 12.82 -19.30
CA GLU A 426 10.76 12.76 -18.94
C GLU A 426 10.95 12.80 -17.42
N SER A 427 12.02 12.17 -16.93
CA SER A 427 12.34 12.24 -15.51
C SER A 427 12.73 13.65 -15.09
N GLN A 428 12.23 14.12 -13.95
CA GLN A 428 12.68 15.36 -13.31
C GLN A 428 14.20 15.30 -13.11
N PRO A 429 14.98 16.34 -13.46
CA PRO A 429 16.40 16.38 -13.16
C PRO A 429 16.73 16.05 -11.70
N ASN A 430 17.79 15.28 -11.47
CA ASN A 430 18.23 14.77 -10.17
C ASN A 430 17.28 13.78 -9.50
N SER A 431 16.31 13.23 -10.22
CA SER A 431 15.41 12.20 -9.71
C SER A 431 15.71 10.81 -10.26
N ASP A 432 15.23 9.80 -9.54
CA ASP A 432 15.20 8.40 -9.96
C ASP A 432 13.79 7.88 -9.73
N PRO A 433 12.88 8.03 -10.72
CA PRO A 433 11.46 7.74 -10.56
C PRO A 433 11.15 6.24 -10.48
N SER A 434 10.26 5.87 -9.58
CA SER A 434 9.52 4.62 -9.59
C SER A 434 8.22 4.85 -10.36
N TRP A 435 8.24 4.57 -11.64
CA TRP A 435 7.17 4.94 -12.57
C TRP A 435 5.85 4.23 -12.28
N PHE A 436 4.76 4.98 -12.23
CA PHE A 436 3.42 4.43 -12.07
C PHE A 436 2.77 4.10 -13.43
N GLY A 437 2.90 4.99 -14.41
CA GLY A 437 2.38 4.86 -15.76
C GLY A 437 3.29 5.54 -16.79
N PHE A 438 3.10 5.20 -18.06
CA PHE A 438 3.82 5.80 -19.18
C PHE A 438 2.92 6.81 -19.88
N MET A 439 3.17 8.10 -19.68
CA MET A 439 2.39 9.21 -20.21
C MET A 439 2.78 9.55 -21.64
N ILE A 440 1.78 9.78 -22.47
CA ILE A 440 1.90 10.24 -23.86
C ILE A 440 0.99 11.44 -24.01
N THR A 441 1.51 12.55 -24.54
CA THR A 441 0.73 13.75 -24.89
C THR A 441 0.90 14.05 -26.36
N LEU A 442 -0.18 14.36 -27.07
CA LEU A 442 -0.12 14.77 -28.47
C LEU A 442 0.41 16.20 -28.61
N LYS A 443 1.25 16.47 -29.61
CA LYS A 443 1.61 17.83 -30.01
C LYS A 443 0.41 18.53 -30.68
N ASP A 444 0.50 19.85 -30.87
CA ASP A 444 -0.65 20.65 -31.34
C ASP A 444 -1.01 20.37 -32.81
N ASP A 445 -0.03 20.15 -33.67
CA ASP A 445 -0.20 20.08 -35.14
C ASP A 445 -0.29 18.62 -35.66
N VAL A 446 -0.81 17.69 -34.86
CA VAL A 446 -1.01 16.31 -35.31
C VAL A 446 -2.36 16.14 -36.02
N ASN A 447 -2.46 15.20 -36.97
CA ASN A 447 -3.63 14.97 -37.81
C ASN A 447 -4.66 13.99 -37.22
N PHE A 448 -4.52 13.60 -35.97
CA PHE A 448 -5.42 12.72 -35.21
C PHE A 448 -5.63 13.24 -33.78
N THR A 449 -6.69 12.76 -33.16
CA THR A 449 -7.04 13.15 -31.78
C THR A 449 -6.60 12.08 -30.76
N ARG A 450 -6.46 12.50 -29.48
CA ARG A 450 -6.26 11.56 -28.38
C ARG A 450 -7.34 10.46 -28.35
N ASN A 451 -8.59 10.77 -28.63
CA ASN A 451 -9.68 9.80 -28.61
C ASN A 451 -9.50 8.72 -29.69
N GLU A 452 -9.02 9.07 -30.89
CA GLU A 452 -8.79 8.11 -31.96
C GLU A 452 -7.69 7.10 -31.59
N ILE A 453 -6.54 7.55 -31.12
CA ILE A 453 -5.47 6.63 -30.70
C ILE A 453 -5.89 5.79 -29.48
N VAL A 454 -6.57 6.37 -28.49
CA VAL A 454 -7.06 5.64 -27.33
C VAL A 454 -8.07 4.56 -27.72
N GLN A 455 -9.04 4.86 -28.60
CA GLN A 455 -10.00 3.86 -29.09
C GLN A 455 -9.33 2.75 -29.88
N PHE A 456 -8.33 3.09 -30.70
CA PHE A 456 -7.53 2.10 -31.41
C PHE A 456 -6.79 1.17 -30.45
N LEU A 457 -6.14 1.70 -29.41
CA LEU A 457 -5.43 0.90 -28.42
C LEU A 457 -6.38 0.00 -27.61
N GLU A 458 -7.50 0.54 -27.14
CA GLU A 458 -8.52 -0.24 -26.39
C GLU A 458 -9.13 -1.36 -27.29
N SER A 459 -9.36 -1.09 -28.57
CA SER A 459 -9.84 -2.13 -29.52
C SER A 459 -8.80 -3.22 -29.80
N ASN A 460 -7.52 -2.94 -29.55
CA ASN A 460 -6.42 -3.89 -29.60
C ASN A 460 -6.06 -4.47 -28.21
N ASN A 461 -6.99 -4.48 -27.25
CA ASN A 461 -6.82 -5.00 -25.89
C ASN A 461 -5.74 -4.30 -25.06
N ILE A 462 -5.34 -3.07 -25.38
CA ILE A 462 -4.39 -2.25 -24.61
C ILE A 462 -5.17 -1.22 -23.81
N GLN A 463 -5.19 -1.35 -22.50
CA GLN A 463 -5.88 -0.40 -21.62
C GLN A 463 -5.14 0.94 -21.54
N THR A 464 -5.91 2.00 -21.60
CA THR A 464 -5.44 3.38 -21.46
C THR A 464 -6.13 4.08 -20.30
N ARG A 465 -5.56 5.17 -19.80
CA ARG A 465 -6.14 6.01 -18.75
C ARG A 465 -5.83 7.49 -19.01
N ASN A 466 -6.75 8.37 -18.59
CA ASN A 466 -6.46 9.79 -18.50
C ASN A 466 -5.58 10.08 -17.27
N LEU A 467 -4.88 11.21 -17.27
CA LEU A 467 -4.18 11.67 -16.09
C LEU A 467 -5.18 12.23 -15.08
N PHE A 468 -5.40 11.52 -13.99
CA PHE A 468 -6.25 11.93 -12.86
C PHE A 468 -7.58 12.57 -13.32
N ALA A 469 -7.86 13.80 -12.85
CA ALA A 469 -9.01 14.57 -13.29
C ALA A 469 -8.79 15.35 -14.62
N GLY A 470 -7.58 15.30 -15.20
CA GLY A 470 -7.22 16.20 -16.30
C GLY A 470 -7.20 17.66 -15.82
N ASN A 471 -8.31 18.39 -15.94
CA ASN A 471 -8.53 19.68 -15.29
C ASN A 471 -9.77 19.60 -14.41
N ILE A 472 -9.60 19.50 -13.09
CA ILE A 472 -10.70 19.31 -12.14
C ILE A 472 -11.69 20.47 -12.15
N LEU A 473 -11.26 21.68 -12.56
CA LEU A 473 -12.14 22.85 -12.67
C LEU A 473 -13.18 22.72 -13.80
N ARG A 474 -12.99 21.77 -14.71
CA ARG A 474 -13.94 21.47 -15.80
C ARG A 474 -14.97 20.40 -15.40
N HIS A 475 -14.86 19.84 -14.19
CA HIS A 475 -15.76 18.80 -13.72
C HIS A 475 -16.99 19.40 -13.01
N PRO A 476 -18.16 18.74 -13.06
CA PRO A 476 -19.40 19.21 -12.45
C PRO A 476 -19.29 19.59 -10.97
N LEU A 477 -18.32 19.03 -10.24
CA LEU A 477 -18.09 19.35 -8.83
C LEU A 477 -17.70 20.83 -8.60
N PHE A 478 -17.23 21.55 -9.63
CA PHE A 478 -16.91 22.97 -9.57
C PHE A 478 -18.03 23.89 -10.09
N ASP A 479 -19.12 23.35 -10.68
CA ASP A 479 -20.18 24.14 -11.28
C ASP A 479 -20.86 25.11 -10.29
N THR A 480 -20.86 24.81 -9.01
CA THR A 480 -21.46 25.61 -7.93
C THR A 480 -20.45 26.43 -7.13
N MET A 481 -19.15 26.33 -7.45
CA MET A 481 -18.10 27.05 -6.77
C MET A 481 -17.78 28.39 -7.44
N ILE A 482 -17.44 29.38 -6.63
CA ILE A 482 -17.17 30.75 -7.07
C ILE A 482 -15.67 31.01 -7.05
N GLU A 483 -15.11 31.39 -8.21
CA GLU A 483 -13.71 31.77 -8.30
C GLU A 483 -13.43 33.03 -7.46
N ASN A 484 -12.27 33.06 -6.79
CA ASN A 484 -11.81 34.04 -5.80
C ASN A 484 -12.56 34.03 -4.46
N GLU A 485 -13.52 33.11 -4.27
CA GLU A 485 -14.18 32.84 -2.99
C GLU A 485 -13.87 31.42 -2.52
N ASP A 486 -14.29 30.41 -3.30
CA ASP A 486 -14.16 28.99 -2.97
C ASP A 486 -12.85 28.38 -3.48
N TYR A 487 -12.33 28.93 -4.57
CA TYR A 487 -11.03 28.57 -5.15
C TYR A 487 -10.40 29.77 -5.88
N ARG A 488 -9.10 29.68 -6.17
CA ARG A 488 -8.38 30.70 -6.92
C ARG A 488 -7.49 30.07 -8.00
N VAL A 489 -7.42 30.72 -9.18
CA VAL A 489 -6.53 30.33 -10.27
C VAL A 489 -5.44 31.38 -10.44
N VAL A 490 -4.18 30.93 -10.62
CA VAL A 490 -3.04 31.81 -10.85
C VAL A 490 -2.60 31.69 -12.30
N GLY A 491 -2.77 32.77 -13.06
CA GLY A 491 -2.48 32.79 -14.50
C GLY A 491 -3.50 32.01 -15.32
N GLU A 492 -3.03 31.39 -16.38
CA GLU A 492 -3.83 30.53 -17.25
C GLU A 492 -3.40 29.07 -17.06
N LEU A 493 -4.35 28.13 -17.14
CA LEU A 493 -4.09 26.69 -17.00
C LEU A 493 -3.98 26.01 -18.38
N LYS A 494 -3.19 26.58 -19.30
CA LYS A 494 -3.07 26.10 -20.69
C LYS A 494 -2.53 24.68 -20.77
N ASN A 495 -1.46 24.41 -20.03
CA ASN A 495 -0.86 23.08 -20.03
C ASN A 495 -1.75 22.05 -19.33
N THR A 496 -2.46 22.46 -18.26
CA THR A 496 -3.47 21.64 -17.59
C THR A 496 -4.62 21.27 -18.55
N ASP A 497 -5.13 22.24 -19.33
CA ASP A 497 -6.17 21.98 -20.34
C ASP A 497 -5.62 21.06 -21.47
N LYS A 498 -4.37 21.27 -21.91
CA LYS A 498 -3.71 20.38 -22.88
C LYS A 498 -3.58 18.95 -22.34
N ILE A 499 -3.16 18.78 -21.10
CA ILE A 499 -3.09 17.47 -20.44
C ILE A 499 -4.47 16.81 -20.46
N MET A 500 -5.53 17.52 -20.15
CA MET A 500 -6.89 16.98 -20.16
C MET A 500 -7.34 16.53 -21.55
N ASN A 501 -7.03 17.31 -22.58
CA ASN A 501 -7.54 17.09 -23.94
C ASN A 501 -6.66 16.09 -24.72
N ASP A 502 -5.35 16.16 -24.58
CA ASP A 502 -4.39 15.55 -25.49
C ASP A 502 -3.54 14.46 -24.87
N SER A 503 -3.72 14.17 -23.55
CA SER A 503 -2.87 13.19 -22.86
C SER A 503 -3.64 11.93 -22.47
N PHE A 504 -2.91 10.83 -22.49
CA PHE A 504 -3.31 9.53 -21.91
C PHE A 504 -2.06 8.79 -21.42
N TRP A 505 -2.24 7.78 -20.60
CA TRP A 505 -1.15 6.92 -20.20
C TRP A 505 -1.49 5.43 -20.32
N ILE A 506 -0.45 4.62 -20.50
CA ILE A 506 -0.49 3.16 -20.58
C ILE A 506 0.28 2.55 -19.41
N GLY A 507 -0.04 1.29 -19.11
CA GLY A 507 0.55 0.57 -17.98
C GLY A 507 2.01 0.22 -18.15
N LEU A 508 2.70 0.04 -17.01
CA LEU A 508 4.07 -0.51 -16.94
C LEU A 508 4.35 -1.25 -15.62
N TYR A 509 3.33 -1.83 -15.00
CA TYR A 509 3.42 -2.48 -13.70
C TYR A 509 4.33 -3.74 -13.71
N PRO A 510 4.79 -4.23 -12.53
CA PRO A 510 5.80 -5.30 -12.46
C PRO A 510 5.38 -6.66 -13.02
N GLY A 511 4.08 -6.92 -13.15
CA GLY A 511 3.58 -8.16 -13.76
C GLY A 511 3.50 -8.13 -15.29
N MET A 512 3.97 -7.07 -15.93
CA MET A 512 3.97 -6.93 -17.38
C MET A 512 5.25 -7.52 -17.98
N GLY A 513 5.10 -8.54 -18.83
CA GLY A 513 6.19 -9.17 -19.57
C GLY A 513 6.68 -8.33 -20.76
N ASP A 514 7.83 -8.73 -21.31
CA ASP A 514 8.46 -8.05 -22.44
C ASP A 514 7.59 -8.10 -23.71
N GLU A 515 6.86 -9.20 -23.92
CA GLU A 515 5.96 -9.40 -25.05
C GLU A 515 4.82 -8.36 -25.05
N ALA A 516 4.24 -8.09 -23.89
CA ALA A 516 3.19 -7.08 -23.74
C ALA A 516 3.72 -5.66 -24.04
N ILE A 517 4.96 -5.36 -23.60
CA ILE A 517 5.61 -4.07 -23.88
C ILE A 517 5.88 -3.91 -25.37
N HIS A 518 6.42 -4.95 -26.04
CA HIS A 518 6.66 -4.93 -27.48
C HIS A 518 5.34 -4.78 -28.25
N TYR A 519 4.29 -5.45 -27.83
CA TYR A 519 2.97 -5.33 -28.44
C TYR A 519 2.40 -3.92 -28.35
N MET A 520 2.51 -3.25 -27.21
CA MET A 520 2.11 -1.85 -27.06
C MET A 520 2.87 -0.94 -28.03
N ILE A 521 4.20 -1.06 -28.07
CA ILE A 521 5.05 -0.26 -28.97
C ILE A 521 4.64 -0.50 -30.43
N LYS A 522 4.48 -1.76 -30.83
CA LYS A 522 4.04 -2.15 -32.17
C LYS A 522 2.71 -1.49 -32.55
N LYS A 523 1.70 -1.56 -31.69
CA LYS A 523 0.36 -1.02 -31.98
C LYS A 523 0.36 0.50 -32.03
N ILE A 524 1.11 1.18 -31.17
CA ILE A 524 1.24 2.64 -31.22
C ILE A 524 1.89 3.05 -32.56
N ARG A 525 2.96 2.38 -32.98
CA ARG A 525 3.61 2.65 -34.28
C ARG A 525 2.72 2.33 -35.47
N GLU A 526 1.96 1.23 -35.44
CA GLU A 526 0.98 0.90 -36.48
C GLU A 526 -0.05 2.03 -36.64
N PHE A 527 -0.55 2.61 -35.55
CA PHE A 527 -1.50 3.74 -35.58
C PHE A 527 -0.89 4.99 -36.21
N ILE A 528 0.35 5.33 -35.86
CA ILE A 528 1.04 6.53 -36.39
C ILE A 528 1.35 6.40 -37.89
N CYS A 529 1.61 5.19 -38.38
CA CYS A 529 1.91 4.93 -39.78
C CYS A 529 0.68 4.76 -40.69
N ALA A 530 -0.52 4.69 -40.12
CA ALA A 530 -1.77 4.51 -40.85
C ALA A 530 -2.39 5.84 -41.30
#